data_10216099f4bf1ae7e32c42928e2c517a
#
_entry.id   10216099f4bf1ae7e32c42928e2c517a
#
_cell.length_a   1.000
_cell.length_b   1.000
_cell.length_c   1.000
_cell.angle_alpha   90.00
_cell.angle_beta   90.00
_cell.angle_gamma   90.00
#
_symmetry.space_group_name_H-M   'P 1'
#
loop_
_entity.id
_entity.type
_entity.pdbx_description
1 polymer ?
#
loop_
_entity_poly.entity_id
_entity_poly.type
_entity_poly.pdbx_seq_one_letter_code
_entity_poly.pdbx_strand_id
1 'polypeptide(L)'
;MTAARIFETPWGRMGVAATARGLARVVLPGKRNARALARLATIEGRQAPRAARVHARQAERQIREFLRGRRRAFSVRLDLAALPRFQKKVLLAARRILYGRTVTYGQLAARAGKPRAARAVGQVMARNPVPLAVPCHRVVAAGGGLGGFGGEAALKRRLLALEFHNNTISPQRRRERRGKSE
;
A
#
# COMPACT_ATOMS: atom_id res chain seq x y z
N MET A 1 20.64 -5.22 -8.65
CA MET A 1 19.79 -5.75 -9.74
C MET A 1 18.35 -5.93 -9.26
N THR A 2 17.37 -5.62 -10.11
CA THR A 2 15.95 -5.52 -9.78
C THR A 2 15.14 -6.45 -10.70
N ALA A 3 14.17 -7.17 -10.15
CA ALA A 3 13.16 -7.89 -10.93
C ALA A 3 11.91 -7.03 -11.03
N ALA A 4 11.36 -6.85 -12.23
CA ALA A 4 10.10 -6.16 -12.45
C ALA A 4 9.03 -7.14 -12.97
N ARG A 5 7.77 -6.80 -12.71
CA ARG A 5 6.60 -7.48 -13.27
C ARG A 5 5.51 -6.45 -13.54
N ILE A 6 4.90 -6.54 -14.71
CA ILE A 6 3.72 -5.77 -15.10
C ILE A 6 2.57 -6.74 -15.26
N PHE A 7 1.40 -6.37 -14.76
CA PHE A 7 0.25 -7.27 -14.76
C PHE A 7 -1.08 -6.51 -14.77
N GLU A 8 -2.07 -7.11 -15.40
CA GLU A 8 -3.43 -6.58 -15.41
C GLU A 8 -4.17 -6.94 -14.13
N THR A 9 -5.01 -6.02 -13.67
CA THR A 9 -5.90 -6.19 -12.54
C THR A 9 -7.30 -5.68 -12.90
N PRO A 10 -8.37 -6.02 -12.13
CA PRO A 10 -9.69 -5.43 -12.33
C PRO A 10 -9.73 -3.90 -12.17
N TRP A 11 -8.65 -3.32 -11.67
CA TRP A 11 -8.51 -1.88 -11.45
C TRP A 11 -7.61 -1.20 -12.49
N GLY A 12 -7.08 -1.97 -13.46
CA GLY A 12 -6.16 -1.55 -14.51
C GLY A 12 -4.76 -2.12 -14.35
N ARG A 13 -3.88 -1.73 -15.25
CA ARG A 13 -2.49 -2.19 -15.32
C ARG A 13 -1.67 -1.68 -14.14
N MET A 14 -0.94 -2.56 -13.50
CA MET A 14 -0.07 -2.30 -12.36
C MET A 14 1.33 -2.87 -12.60
N GLY A 15 2.29 -2.41 -11.80
CA GLY A 15 3.64 -2.95 -11.84
C GLY A 15 4.29 -3.02 -10.48
N VAL A 16 5.24 -3.92 -10.33
CA VAL A 16 6.08 -4.05 -9.15
C VAL A 16 7.54 -4.17 -9.54
N ALA A 17 8.42 -3.66 -8.67
CA ALA A 17 9.84 -3.93 -8.76
C ALA A 17 10.37 -4.36 -7.39
N ALA A 18 11.21 -5.39 -7.39
CA ALA A 18 11.81 -5.95 -6.18
C ALA A 18 13.31 -6.18 -6.36
N THR A 19 14.06 -6.04 -5.28
CA THR A 19 15.46 -6.39 -5.16
C THR A 19 15.61 -7.71 -4.41
N ALA A 20 16.83 -8.19 -4.24
CA ALA A 20 17.10 -9.34 -3.37
C ALA A 20 16.71 -9.08 -1.90
N ARG A 21 16.57 -7.82 -1.46
CA ARG A 21 16.18 -7.44 -0.11
C ARG A 21 14.66 -7.36 0.09
N GLY A 22 13.86 -7.21 -0.99
CA GLY A 22 12.41 -7.11 -0.90
C GLY A 22 11.77 -6.25 -1.98
N LEU A 23 10.49 -5.98 -1.81
CA LEU A 23 9.69 -5.09 -2.66
C LEU A 23 10.18 -3.65 -2.51
N ALA A 24 10.60 -3.04 -3.62
CA ALA A 24 11.13 -1.68 -3.66
C ALA A 24 10.16 -0.68 -4.29
N ARG A 25 9.26 -1.14 -5.17
CA ARG A 25 8.31 -0.27 -5.86
C ARG A 25 7.01 -0.99 -6.19
N VAL A 26 5.92 -0.25 -6.07
CA VAL A 26 4.60 -0.60 -6.63
C VAL A 26 4.14 0.58 -7.47
N VAL A 27 3.69 0.33 -8.68
CA VAL A 27 3.08 1.31 -9.58
C VAL A 27 1.59 0.98 -9.65
N LEU A 28 0.78 1.91 -9.17
CA LEU A 28 -0.69 1.81 -9.18
C LEU A 28 -1.23 2.11 -10.59
N PRO A 29 -2.49 1.70 -10.91
CA PRO A 29 -3.10 2.06 -12.17
C PRO A 29 -3.35 3.57 -12.26
N GLY A 30 -3.40 4.12 -13.47
CA GLY A 30 -3.71 5.53 -13.71
C GLY A 30 -2.79 6.18 -14.74
N LYS A 31 -3.30 7.20 -15.44
CA LYS A 31 -2.58 7.90 -16.52
C LYS A 31 -1.24 8.50 -16.04
N ARG A 32 -1.19 9.01 -14.81
CA ARG A 32 0.03 9.59 -14.20
C ARG A 32 1.15 8.56 -14.03
N ASN A 33 0.81 7.29 -13.94
CA ASN A 33 1.75 6.20 -13.69
C ASN A 33 2.26 5.53 -14.99
N ALA A 34 1.80 5.96 -16.17
CA ALA A 34 2.19 5.38 -17.46
C ALA A 34 3.72 5.38 -17.67
N ARG A 35 4.39 6.51 -17.38
CA ARG A 35 5.87 6.59 -17.45
C ARG A 35 6.57 5.63 -16.50
N ALA A 36 6.02 5.45 -15.29
CA ALA A 36 6.58 4.52 -14.32
C ALA A 36 6.41 3.07 -14.75
N LEU A 37 5.26 2.72 -15.34
CA LEU A 37 5.03 1.41 -15.95
C LEU A 37 5.96 1.16 -17.14
N ALA A 38 6.14 2.15 -18.03
CA ALA A 38 7.07 2.04 -19.16
C ALA A 38 8.51 1.78 -18.68
N ARG A 39 8.97 2.47 -17.62
CA ARG A 39 10.27 2.19 -17.00
C ARG A 39 10.36 0.78 -16.41
N LEU A 40 9.30 0.24 -15.84
CA LEU A 40 9.31 -1.15 -15.38
C LEU A 40 9.37 -2.13 -16.55
N ALA A 41 8.73 -1.85 -17.67
CA ALA A 41 8.77 -2.67 -18.87
C ALA A 41 10.21 -2.84 -19.40
N THR A 42 11.06 -1.82 -19.29
CA THR A 42 12.48 -1.93 -19.73
C THR A 42 13.32 -2.87 -18.84
N ILE A 43 12.82 -3.23 -17.66
CA ILE A 43 13.50 -4.11 -16.71
C ILE A 43 12.82 -5.50 -16.67
N GLU A 44 11.55 -5.59 -17.08
CA GLU A 44 10.82 -6.85 -17.11
C GLU A 44 11.49 -7.84 -18.08
N GLY A 45 11.58 -9.09 -17.68
CA GLY A 45 12.25 -10.13 -18.46
C GLY A 45 13.77 -10.14 -18.37
N ARG A 46 14.43 -9.10 -17.86
CA ARG A 46 15.89 -9.11 -17.65
C ARG A 46 16.30 -10.10 -16.57
N GLN A 47 17.51 -10.63 -16.68
CA GLN A 47 18.09 -11.46 -15.64
C GLN A 47 18.15 -10.69 -14.30
N ALA A 48 17.60 -11.31 -13.26
CA ALA A 48 17.58 -10.74 -11.93
C ALA A 48 17.84 -11.85 -10.89
N PRO A 49 18.39 -11.54 -9.71
CA PRO A 49 18.59 -12.51 -8.64
C PRO A 49 17.32 -13.29 -8.32
N ARG A 50 17.44 -14.58 -8.03
CA ARG A 50 16.29 -15.45 -7.68
C ARG A 50 15.43 -14.82 -6.58
N ALA A 51 16.05 -14.30 -5.52
CA ALA A 51 15.33 -13.64 -4.43
C ALA A 51 14.49 -12.44 -4.90
N ALA A 52 15.02 -11.60 -5.80
CA ALA A 52 14.27 -10.48 -6.37
C ALA A 52 13.04 -10.96 -7.16
N ARG A 53 13.18 -12.02 -7.96
CA ARG A 53 12.05 -12.62 -8.70
C ARG A 53 10.99 -13.20 -7.77
N VAL A 54 11.40 -13.85 -6.68
CA VAL A 54 10.49 -14.38 -5.66
C VAL A 54 9.69 -13.24 -5.01
N HIS A 55 10.36 -12.17 -4.57
CA HIS A 55 9.69 -11.00 -3.98
C HIS A 55 8.72 -10.31 -4.96
N ALA A 56 9.10 -10.18 -6.24
CA ALA A 56 8.23 -9.58 -7.25
C ALA A 56 6.96 -10.43 -7.50
N ARG A 57 7.10 -11.75 -7.64
CA ARG A 57 5.96 -12.69 -7.77
C ARG A 57 5.07 -12.69 -6.53
N GLN A 58 5.66 -12.66 -5.34
CA GLN A 58 4.92 -12.60 -4.08
C GLN A 58 4.10 -11.30 -3.99
N ALA A 59 4.71 -10.15 -4.34
CA ALA A 59 4.04 -8.86 -4.35
C ALA A 59 2.86 -8.83 -5.32
N GLU A 60 3.05 -9.28 -6.57
CA GLU A 60 1.98 -9.40 -7.56
C GLU A 60 0.82 -10.25 -7.03
N ARG A 61 1.09 -11.46 -6.56
CA ARG A 61 0.06 -12.35 -6.01
C ARG A 61 -0.71 -11.68 -4.88
N GLN A 62 0.00 -11.07 -3.91
CA GLN A 62 -0.62 -10.42 -2.77
C GLN A 62 -1.45 -9.19 -3.16
N ILE A 63 -1.02 -8.41 -4.17
CA ILE A 63 -1.79 -7.29 -4.72
C ILE A 63 -3.08 -7.81 -5.38
N ARG A 64 -3.00 -8.86 -6.20
CA ARG A 64 -4.18 -9.46 -6.84
C ARG A 64 -5.19 -9.98 -5.82
N GLU A 65 -4.72 -10.65 -4.77
CA GLU A 65 -5.56 -11.14 -3.66
C GLU A 65 -6.20 -9.98 -2.89
N PHE A 66 -5.45 -8.91 -2.61
CA PHE A 66 -5.94 -7.72 -1.91
C PHE A 66 -7.04 -7.01 -2.70
N LEU A 67 -6.84 -6.77 -3.99
CA LEU A 67 -7.82 -6.09 -4.85
C LEU A 67 -9.10 -6.91 -5.06
N ARG A 68 -9.05 -8.23 -4.84
CA ARG A 68 -10.22 -9.13 -4.81
C ARG A 68 -10.85 -9.28 -3.43
N GLY A 69 -10.35 -8.55 -2.42
CA GLY A 69 -10.83 -8.63 -1.04
C GLY A 69 -10.44 -9.91 -0.28
N ARG A 70 -9.58 -10.75 -0.86
CA ARG A 70 -9.15 -12.04 -0.28
C ARG A 70 -7.95 -11.92 0.66
N ARG A 71 -7.34 -10.74 0.74
CA ARG A 71 -6.16 -10.46 1.59
C ARG A 71 -6.34 -9.14 2.34
N ARG A 72 -5.95 -9.14 3.61
CA ARG A 72 -6.02 -7.95 4.49
C ARG A 72 -4.65 -7.37 4.87
N ALA A 73 -3.59 -8.15 4.75
CA ALA A 73 -2.22 -7.75 5.12
C ALA A 73 -1.19 -8.25 4.10
N PHE A 74 -0.12 -7.50 3.92
CA PHE A 74 1.00 -7.85 3.06
C PHE A 74 2.14 -8.43 3.87
N SER A 75 2.58 -9.65 3.53
CA SER A 75 3.74 -10.31 4.14
C SER A 75 5.03 -10.14 3.35
N VAL A 76 4.96 -9.59 2.13
CA VAL A 76 6.17 -9.35 1.33
C VAL A 76 7.16 -8.45 2.07
N ARG A 77 8.42 -8.86 2.07
CA ARG A 77 9.52 -8.06 2.63
C ARG A 77 9.68 -6.78 1.82
N LEU A 78 9.93 -5.64 2.49
CA LEU A 78 10.13 -4.35 1.84
C LEU A 78 11.62 -4.01 1.77
N ASP A 79 12.05 -3.48 0.63
CA ASP A 79 13.36 -2.84 0.49
C ASP A 79 13.19 -1.31 0.53
N LEU A 80 13.38 -0.75 1.70
CA LEU A 80 13.34 0.69 1.94
C LEU A 80 14.75 1.25 2.18
N ALA A 81 15.81 0.50 1.90
CA ALA A 81 17.17 0.84 2.30
C ALA A 81 17.63 2.21 1.79
N ALA A 82 17.28 2.56 0.54
CA ALA A 82 17.66 3.83 -0.09
C ALA A 82 16.92 5.06 0.46
N LEU A 83 15.90 4.88 1.32
CA LEU A 83 15.11 6.01 1.83
C LEU A 83 15.76 6.65 3.06
N PRO A 84 15.60 7.96 3.26
CA PRO A 84 16.01 8.66 4.47
C PRO A 84 15.39 8.06 5.74
N ARG A 85 16.09 8.15 6.87
CA ARG A 85 15.68 7.56 8.15
C ARG A 85 14.26 7.95 8.58
N PHE A 86 13.89 9.23 8.43
CA PHE A 86 12.55 9.71 8.78
C PHE A 86 11.47 9.05 7.90
N GLN A 87 11.69 9.00 6.58
CA GLN A 87 10.73 8.37 5.66
C GLN A 87 10.53 6.88 6.00
N LYS A 88 11.61 6.14 6.30
CA LYS A 88 11.52 4.74 6.75
C LYS A 88 10.66 4.61 8.00
N LYS A 89 10.87 5.45 9.02
CA LYS A 89 10.08 5.42 10.25
C LYS A 89 8.59 5.64 9.99
N VAL A 90 8.27 6.64 9.17
CA VAL A 90 6.88 6.95 8.79
C VAL A 90 6.24 5.81 8.02
N LEU A 91 6.91 5.24 7.01
CA LEU A 91 6.39 4.12 6.21
C LEU A 91 6.18 2.87 7.06
N LEU A 92 7.11 2.55 7.97
CA LEU A 92 6.98 1.40 8.87
C LEU A 92 5.85 1.61 9.89
N ALA A 93 5.65 2.83 10.40
CA ALA A 93 4.51 3.16 11.25
C ALA A 93 3.18 3.03 10.47
N ALA A 94 3.14 3.51 9.22
CA ALA A 94 1.96 3.39 8.37
C ALA A 94 1.63 1.92 8.04
N ARG A 95 2.64 1.07 7.83
CA ARG A 95 2.44 -0.38 7.57
C ARG A 95 1.69 -1.10 8.69
N ARG A 96 1.73 -0.57 9.92
CA ARG A 96 1.04 -1.14 11.07
C ARG A 96 -0.44 -0.74 11.18
N ILE A 97 -0.94 0.14 10.31
CA ILE A 97 -2.35 0.52 10.29
C ILE A 97 -3.16 -0.70 9.80
N LEU A 98 -4.07 -1.17 10.61
CA LEU A 98 -4.86 -2.36 10.33
C LEU A 98 -5.83 -2.14 9.15
N TYR A 99 -6.21 -3.21 8.49
CA TYR A 99 -7.21 -3.24 7.44
C TYR A 99 -8.56 -2.70 7.94
N GLY A 100 -9.20 -1.83 7.16
CA GLY A 100 -10.47 -1.18 7.53
C GLY A 100 -10.36 -0.15 8.66
N ARG A 101 -9.14 0.26 9.03
CA ARG A 101 -8.90 1.34 9.99
C ARG A 101 -8.17 2.49 9.33
N THR A 102 -8.48 3.70 9.75
CA THR A 102 -7.79 4.92 9.31
C THR A 102 -7.11 5.61 10.48
N VAL A 103 -6.09 6.39 10.18
CA VAL A 103 -5.44 7.31 11.14
C VAL A 103 -5.24 8.67 10.47
N THR A 104 -5.19 9.73 11.25
CA THR A 104 -4.85 11.06 10.71
C THR A 104 -3.35 11.20 10.46
N TYR A 105 -2.96 12.17 9.63
CA TYR A 105 -1.54 12.51 9.44
C TYR A 105 -0.86 12.88 10.75
N GLY A 106 -1.55 13.57 11.67
CA GLY A 106 -1.04 13.90 13.00
C GLY A 106 -0.83 12.68 13.89
N GLN A 107 -1.80 11.75 13.90
CA GLN A 107 -1.66 10.48 14.62
C GLN A 107 -0.51 9.63 14.07
N LEU A 108 -0.33 9.59 12.74
CA LEU A 108 0.79 8.88 12.15
C LEU A 108 2.13 9.56 12.47
N ALA A 109 2.17 10.90 12.52
CA ALA A 109 3.35 11.66 12.93
C ALA A 109 3.77 11.34 14.37
N ALA A 110 2.81 11.26 15.28
CA ALA A 110 3.04 10.85 16.67
C ALA A 110 3.60 9.41 16.74
N ARG A 111 2.99 8.46 16.01
CA ARG A 111 3.47 7.07 15.91
C ARG A 111 4.88 6.94 15.32
N ALA A 112 5.28 7.89 14.46
CA ALA A 112 6.64 7.96 13.90
C ALA A 112 7.65 8.69 14.81
N GLY A 113 7.22 9.11 16.02
CA GLY A 113 8.05 9.81 17.00
C GLY A 113 8.29 11.29 16.68
N LYS A 114 7.40 11.93 15.90
CA LYS A 114 7.48 13.35 15.51
C LYS A 114 6.08 13.99 15.49
N PRO A 115 5.41 14.23 16.64
CA PRO A 115 4.01 14.64 16.70
C PRO A 115 3.65 15.91 15.90
N ARG A 116 4.61 16.86 15.79
CA ARG A 116 4.40 18.12 15.05
C ARG A 116 4.69 18.02 13.53
N ALA A 117 5.01 16.82 13.00
CA ALA A 117 5.48 16.65 11.63
C ALA A 117 4.35 16.22 10.64
N ALA A 118 3.08 16.52 10.89
CA ALA A 118 1.96 16.07 10.07
C ALA A 118 2.11 16.43 8.57
N ARG A 119 2.59 17.65 8.22
CA ARG A 119 2.87 18.04 6.83
C ARG A 119 3.96 17.17 6.18
N ALA A 120 5.07 16.97 6.90
CA ALA A 120 6.17 16.13 6.40
C ALA A 120 5.72 14.67 6.21
N VAL A 121 4.89 14.14 7.12
CA VAL A 121 4.25 12.83 6.97
C VAL A 121 3.36 12.80 5.73
N GLY A 122 2.58 13.84 5.46
CA GLY A 122 1.79 13.97 4.23
C GLY A 122 2.66 13.85 2.96
N GLN A 123 3.81 14.52 2.92
CA GLN A 123 4.75 14.41 1.81
C GLN A 123 5.34 13.00 1.67
N VAL A 124 5.67 12.33 2.78
CA VAL A 124 6.14 10.94 2.75
C VAL A 124 5.06 10.01 2.20
N MET A 125 3.81 10.18 2.63
CA MET A 125 2.68 9.37 2.13
C MET A 125 2.42 9.60 0.63
N ALA A 126 2.52 10.83 0.14
CA ALA A 126 2.37 11.16 -1.28
C ALA A 126 3.48 10.55 -2.16
N ARG A 127 4.67 10.34 -1.60
CA ARG A 127 5.85 9.76 -2.27
C ARG A 127 6.10 8.30 -1.90
N ASN A 128 5.13 7.63 -1.28
CA ASN A 128 5.26 6.23 -0.88
C ASN A 128 5.64 5.35 -2.08
N PRO A 129 6.82 4.69 -2.09
CA PRO A 129 7.24 3.88 -3.22
C PRO A 129 6.52 2.53 -3.31
N VAL A 130 5.89 2.07 -2.23
CA VAL A 130 5.29 0.73 -2.12
C VAL A 130 3.84 0.79 -1.63
N PRO A 131 2.96 1.58 -2.33
CA PRO A 131 1.56 1.67 -1.94
C PRO A 131 0.90 0.29 -1.89
N LEU A 132 -0.18 0.14 -1.15
CA LEU A 132 -0.87 -1.08 -0.74
C LEU A 132 -0.08 -1.86 0.32
N ALA A 133 1.17 -2.25 0.06
CA ALA A 133 2.03 -2.91 1.06
C ALA A 133 2.35 -1.98 2.24
N VAL A 134 2.45 -0.67 1.98
CA VAL A 134 2.37 0.40 2.97
C VAL A 134 1.09 1.18 2.68
N PRO A 135 0.06 1.08 3.52
CA PRO A 135 -1.30 1.53 3.21
C PRO A 135 -1.48 3.05 3.39
N CYS A 136 -0.86 3.85 2.51
CA CYS A 136 -1.00 5.31 2.55
C CYS A 136 -2.45 5.78 2.34
N HIS A 137 -3.32 4.97 1.73
CA HIS A 137 -4.75 5.24 1.62
C HIS A 137 -5.48 5.23 2.98
N ARG A 138 -4.94 4.56 4.01
CA ARG A 138 -5.50 4.55 5.39
C ARG A 138 -5.11 5.80 6.19
N VAL A 139 -4.32 6.72 5.62
CA VAL A 139 -3.94 7.98 6.28
C VAL A 139 -4.79 9.12 5.74
N VAL A 140 -5.57 9.78 6.61
CA VAL A 140 -6.60 10.77 6.26
C VAL A 140 -6.33 12.12 6.92
N ALA A 141 -7.00 13.18 6.48
CA ALA A 141 -6.94 14.47 7.14
C ALA A 141 -7.72 14.49 8.45
N ALA A 142 -7.38 15.38 9.36
CA ALA A 142 -8.22 15.70 10.51
C ALA A 142 -9.58 16.23 9.99
N GLY A 143 -10.69 15.83 10.66
CA GLY A 143 -12.03 16.18 10.19
C GLY A 143 -12.61 15.27 9.09
N GLY A 144 -11.97 14.11 8.79
CA GLY A 144 -12.54 13.08 7.90
C GLY A 144 -12.30 13.28 6.42
N GLY A 145 -11.64 14.37 6.00
CA GLY A 145 -11.24 14.58 4.61
C GLY A 145 -10.22 13.54 4.16
N LEU A 146 -10.26 13.15 2.87
CA LEU A 146 -9.35 12.13 2.31
C LEU A 146 -7.88 12.54 2.38
N GLY A 147 -7.58 13.84 2.39
CA GLY A 147 -6.22 14.35 2.23
C GLY A 147 -5.63 14.04 0.86
N GLY A 148 -4.36 14.37 0.66
CA GLY A 148 -3.64 14.09 -0.58
C GLY A 148 -3.35 12.60 -0.78
N PHE A 149 -3.46 12.12 -2.03
CA PHE A 149 -3.06 10.76 -2.44
C PHE A 149 -2.38 10.83 -3.81
N GLY A 150 -1.33 11.65 -3.92
CA GLY A 150 -0.64 11.84 -5.19
C GLY A 150 -1.52 12.33 -6.35
N GLY A 151 -2.68 12.97 -6.03
CA GLY A 151 -3.65 13.42 -7.02
C GLY A 151 -4.68 12.35 -7.46
N GLU A 152 -4.71 11.17 -6.86
CA GLU A 152 -5.62 10.06 -7.20
C GLU A 152 -6.65 9.82 -6.09
N ALA A 153 -7.41 10.85 -5.73
CA ALA A 153 -8.44 10.77 -4.68
C ALA A 153 -9.51 9.70 -4.96
N ALA A 154 -9.86 9.48 -6.23
CA ALA A 154 -10.81 8.43 -6.63
C ALA A 154 -10.29 7.02 -6.27
N LEU A 155 -9.01 6.74 -6.55
CA LEU A 155 -8.39 5.46 -6.21
C LEU A 155 -8.35 5.25 -4.69
N LYS A 156 -8.03 6.31 -3.93
CA LYS A 156 -8.04 6.26 -2.46
C LYS A 156 -9.42 5.92 -1.92
N ARG A 157 -10.48 6.60 -2.41
CA ARG A 157 -11.87 6.28 -2.03
C ARG A 157 -12.22 4.83 -2.31
N ARG A 158 -11.85 4.34 -3.50
CA ARG A 158 -12.13 2.95 -3.92
C ARG A 158 -11.41 1.93 -3.01
N LEU A 159 -10.16 2.19 -2.62
CA LEU A 159 -9.41 1.35 -1.68
C LEU A 159 -10.05 1.32 -0.29
N LEU A 160 -10.45 2.48 0.22
CA LEU A 160 -11.14 2.57 1.51
C LEU A 160 -12.50 1.87 1.47
N ALA A 161 -13.28 2.05 0.39
CA ALA A 161 -14.56 1.38 0.20
C ALA A 161 -14.40 -0.15 0.16
N LEU A 162 -13.39 -0.67 -0.58
CA LEU A 162 -13.07 -2.10 -0.61
C LEU A 162 -12.82 -2.64 0.80
N GLU A 163 -12.04 -1.92 1.60
CA GLU A 163 -11.70 -2.35 2.96
C GLU A 163 -12.90 -2.27 3.91
N PHE A 164 -13.73 -1.25 3.78
CA PHE A 164 -14.93 -1.08 4.60
C PHE A 164 -15.94 -2.20 4.33
N HIS A 165 -16.26 -2.47 3.06
CA HIS A 165 -17.19 -3.55 2.68
C HIS A 165 -16.73 -4.91 3.22
N ASN A 166 -15.47 -5.25 3.01
CA ASN A 166 -14.94 -6.54 3.45
C ASN A 166 -14.77 -6.67 4.97
N ASN A 167 -14.72 -5.54 5.70
CA ASN A 167 -14.67 -5.55 7.16
C ASN A 167 -16.08 -5.77 7.76
N THR A 168 -17.13 -5.32 7.07
CA THR A 168 -18.54 -5.48 7.49
C THR A 168 -19.06 -6.91 7.23
N ILE A 169 -18.51 -7.60 6.22
CA ILE A 169 -18.93 -8.97 5.81
C ILE A 169 -18.12 -10.05 6.56
N SER A 170 -17.18 -9.70 7.45
CA SER A 170 -16.36 -10.69 8.17
C SER A 170 -17.18 -11.55 9.12
N PRO A 171 -17.02 -12.89 9.12
CA PRO A 171 -17.82 -13.85 9.93
C PRO A 171 -17.80 -13.58 11.45
N GLN A 172 -16.76 -12.91 11.96
CA GLN A 172 -16.65 -12.62 13.38
C GLN A 172 -17.75 -11.67 13.92
N ARG A 173 -18.24 -10.71 13.11
CA ARG A 173 -19.36 -9.86 13.50
C ARG A 173 -20.74 -10.54 13.37
N ARG A 174 -20.85 -11.65 12.64
CA ARG A 174 -22.09 -12.44 12.57
C ARG A 174 -22.35 -13.23 13.86
N ARG A 175 -21.31 -13.60 14.60
CA ARG A 175 -21.43 -14.29 15.91
C ARG A 175 -21.84 -13.32 17.01
N GLU A 176 -21.34 -12.07 17.01
CA GLU A 176 -21.71 -11.06 18.02
C GLU A 176 -23.15 -10.56 17.90
N ARG A 177 -23.75 -10.60 16.71
CA ARG A 177 -25.17 -10.25 16.52
C ARG A 177 -26.15 -11.36 16.88
N ARG A 178 -25.71 -12.65 16.85
CA ARG A 178 -26.55 -13.79 17.26
C ARG A 178 -26.51 -14.05 18.77
N GLY A 179 -25.51 -13.57 19.49
CA GLY A 179 -25.41 -13.72 20.95
C GLY A 179 -26.08 -12.62 21.76
N LYS A 180 -26.87 -11.72 21.14
CA LYS A 180 -27.64 -10.66 21.84
C LYS A 180 -29.15 -10.82 21.66
N SER A 181 -29.62 -12.00 21.26
CA SER A 181 -31.05 -12.31 21.07
C SER A 181 -31.39 -13.63 21.81
N GLU A 182 -30.93 -13.74 23.05
CA GLU A 182 -31.44 -14.68 24.05
C GLU A 182 -31.48 -13.98 25.40
#